data_806df9567bf9d23a57f55334b5634a44
#
_entry.id   806df9567bf9d23a57f55334b5634a44
#
_cell.length_a   1.000
_cell.length_b   1.000
_cell.length_c   1.000
_cell.angle_alpha   90.00
_cell.angle_beta   90.00
_cell.angle_gamma   90.00
#
_symmetry.space_group_name_H-M   'P 1'
#
loop_
_entity.id
_entity.type
_entity.pdbx_description
1 polymer ?
#
loop_
_entity_poly.entity_id
_entity_poly.type
_entity_poly.pdbx_seq_one_letter_code
_entity_poly.pdbx_strand_id
1 'polypeptide(L)'
;RDRSYENDEDKSESIKYKYILQKLSEVNLIDEENGILELADIKSKCSEVFERYEVDFCILFGSYAKGKAKPNSDVDLIISGDVHGLKFYALVEEIRTALHKRVDLLDVSQLNDNMEMIKEVLRDGIRIYG
;
A
#
# COMPACT_ATOMS: atom_id res chain seq x y z
N ARG A 1 -19.83 -26.44 16.72
CA ARG A 1 -19.25 -26.61 16.14
C ARG A 1 -18.07 -26.85 16.55
N ASP A 2 -17.58 -27.32 16.23
CA ASP A 2 -16.63 -27.69 16.70
C ASP A 2 -15.45 -27.03 16.64
N ARG A 3 -14.55 -27.13 17.40
CA ARG A 3 -13.36 -26.46 17.51
C ARG A 3 -12.23 -27.32 17.11
N SER A 4 -12.54 -28.35 16.41
CA SER A 4 -11.52 -29.33 16.05
C SER A 4 -10.46 -28.72 15.14
N TYR A 5 -10.81 -27.65 14.46
CA TYR A 5 -9.86 -27.02 13.58
C TYR A 5 -9.07 -25.91 14.26
N GLU A 6 -9.22 -25.74 15.56
CA GLU A 6 -8.53 -24.66 16.25
C GLU A 6 -7.17 -25.10 16.72
N ASN A 7 -6.27 -25.34 15.79
CA ASN A 7 -4.88 -25.58 16.12
C ASN A 7 -4.14 -24.25 16.09
N ASP A 8 -2.86 -24.25 16.30
CA ASP A 8 -2.06 -23.02 16.36
C ASP A 8 -2.15 -22.23 15.07
N GLU A 9 -2.19 -22.92 13.95
CA GLU A 9 -2.26 -22.26 12.66
C GLU A 9 -3.59 -21.54 12.49
N ASP A 10 -4.67 -22.21 12.87
CA ASP A 10 -6.00 -21.63 12.75
C ASP A 10 -6.14 -20.42 13.66
N LYS A 11 -5.58 -20.49 14.86
CA LYS A 11 -5.62 -19.35 15.77
C LYS A 11 -4.83 -18.17 15.23
N SER A 12 -3.68 -18.45 14.61
CA SER A 12 -2.88 -17.41 14.00
C SER A 12 -3.65 -16.72 12.89
N GLU A 13 -4.32 -17.49 12.02
CA GLU A 13 -5.12 -16.92 10.95
C GLU A 13 -6.28 -16.12 11.50
N SER A 14 -6.91 -16.61 12.57
CA SER A 14 -8.02 -15.88 13.17
C SER A 14 -7.57 -14.52 13.71
N ILE A 15 -6.40 -14.47 14.36
CA ILE A 15 -5.86 -13.22 14.87
C ILE A 15 -5.55 -12.26 13.74
N LYS A 16 -4.94 -12.77 12.66
CA LYS A 16 -4.61 -11.95 11.50
C LYS A 16 -5.88 -11.41 10.85
N TYR A 17 -6.91 -12.25 10.75
CA TYR A 17 -8.18 -11.85 10.18
C TYR A 17 -8.80 -10.73 11.01
N LYS A 18 -8.76 -10.85 12.32
CA LYS A 18 -9.30 -9.81 13.20
C LYS A 18 -8.54 -8.50 13.03
N TYR A 19 -7.22 -8.59 12.87
CA TYR A 19 -6.42 -7.40 12.61
C TYR A 19 -6.88 -6.70 11.34
N ILE A 20 -7.07 -7.48 10.27
CA ILE A 20 -7.54 -6.93 8.99
C ILE A 20 -8.90 -6.29 9.15
N LEU A 21 -9.82 -6.98 9.84
CA LEU A 21 -11.17 -6.43 10.05
C LEU A 21 -11.12 -5.12 10.83
N GLN A 22 -10.27 -5.07 11.84
CA GLN A 22 -10.14 -3.85 12.63
C GLN A 22 -9.65 -2.71 11.76
N LYS A 23 -8.63 -2.97 10.93
CA LYS A 23 -8.10 -1.94 10.03
C LYS A 23 -9.13 -1.52 9.02
N LEU A 24 -9.87 -2.46 8.46
CA LEU A 24 -10.91 -2.13 7.50
C LEU A 24 -12.02 -1.29 8.12
N SER A 25 -12.34 -1.53 9.39
CA SER A 25 -13.37 -0.75 10.05
C SER A 25 -12.92 0.68 10.32
N GLU A 26 -11.61 0.90 10.38
CA GLU A 26 -11.06 2.23 10.59
C GLU A 26 -11.00 3.05 9.29
N VAL A 27 -11.19 2.39 8.16
CA VAL A 27 -11.08 3.06 6.87
C VAL A 27 -12.04 4.24 6.76
N ASN A 28 -13.24 4.08 7.28
CA ASN A 28 -14.23 5.13 7.19
C ASN A 28 -13.94 6.32 8.10
N LEU A 29 -12.96 6.17 9.00
CA LEU A 29 -12.57 7.25 9.88
C LEU A 29 -11.42 8.08 9.32
N ILE A 30 -10.82 7.63 8.21
CA ILE A 30 -9.71 8.32 7.58
C ILE A 30 -10.27 9.35 6.61
N ASP A 31 -9.86 10.61 6.79
CA ASP A 31 -10.22 11.66 5.86
C ASP A 31 -9.32 11.52 4.64
N GLU A 32 -9.89 11.00 3.57
CA GLU A 32 -9.11 10.76 2.36
C GLU A 32 -9.14 11.93 1.40
N GLU A 33 -9.71 13.06 1.83
CA GLU A 33 -9.68 14.26 1.02
C GLU A 33 -8.84 15.31 1.69
N ASN A 34 -7.59 14.98 1.85
CA ASN A 34 -6.65 15.79 2.57
C ASN A 34 -5.91 16.75 1.64
N GLY A 35 -6.56 17.15 0.57
CA GLY A 35 -5.93 18.00 -0.43
C GLY A 35 -4.93 17.22 -1.27
N ILE A 36 -4.06 17.96 -1.94
CA ILE A 36 -3.01 17.35 -2.78
C ILE A 36 -1.75 17.25 -1.94
N LEU A 37 -1.20 16.05 -1.86
CA LEU A 37 0.01 15.82 -1.09
C LEU A 37 1.24 16.29 -1.84
N GLU A 38 2.26 16.72 -1.09
CA GLU A 38 3.55 17.05 -1.67
C GLU A 38 4.35 15.78 -1.85
N LEU A 39 5.16 15.74 -2.89
CA LEU A 39 6.02 14.57 -3.14
C LEU A 39 6.93 14.28 -1.95
N ALA A 40 7.49 15.33 -1.34
CA ALA A 40 8.38 15.15 -0.19
C ALA A 40 7.65 14.49 0.97
N ASP A 41 6.39 14.82 1.19
CA ASP A 41 5.61 14.22 2.27
C ASP A 41 5.30 12.76 1.97
N ILE A 42 4.94 12.46 0.73
CA ILE A 42 4.69 11.07 0.34
C ILE A 42 5.94 10.25 0.57
N LYS A 43 7.08 10.74 0.12
CA LYS A 43 8.35 10.04 0.25
C LYS A 43 8.70 9.80 1.71
N SER A 44 8.59 10.85 2.52
CA SER A 44 8.98 10.78 3.93
C SER A 44 8.10 9.81 4.71
N LYS A 45 6.79 9.95 4.55
CA LYS A 45 5.86 9.13 5.32
C LYS A 45 5.89 7.67 4.88
N CYS A 46 6.00 7.43 3.57
CA CYS A 46 6.09 6.07 3.07
C CYS A 46 7.39 5.41 3.52
N SER A 47 8.49 6.15 3.53
CA SER A 47 9.77 5.58 3.95
C SER A 47 9.73 5.07 5.37
N GLU A 48 9.09 5.83 6.27
CA GLU A 48 8.95 5.40 7.65
C GLU A 48 8.19 4.08 7.76
N VAL A 49 7.16 3.93 6.96
CA VAL A 49 6.38 2.70 6.97
C VAL A 49 7.18 1.55 6.38
N PHE A 50 7.81 1.78 5.23
CA PHE A 50 8.55 0.72 4.54
C PHE A 50 9.70 0.16 5.36
N GLU A 51 10.28 0.96 6.25
CA GLU A 51 11.39 0.47 7.07
C GLU A 51 10.96 -0.64 8.03
N ARG A 52 9.68 -0.78 8.27
CA ARG A 52 9.18 -1.85 9.12
C ARG A 52 8.78 -3.10 8.34
N TYR A 53 8.99 -3.08 7.03
CA TYR A 53 8.66 -4.20 6.15
C TYR A 53 9.87 -4.54 5.28
N GLU A 54 9.84 -5.70 4.66
CA GLU A 54 10.95 -6.11 3.80
C GLU A 54 10.71 -5.61 2.38
N VAL A 55 10.75 -4.30 2.21
CA VAL A 55 10.55 -3.65 0.92
C VAL A 55 11.90 -3.25 0.36
N ASP A 56 12.19 -3.68 -0.87
CA ASP A 56 13.44 -3.33 -1.54
C ASP A 56 13.37 -1.95 -2.15
N PHE A 57 12.29 -1.63 -2.81
CA PHE A 57 12.10 -0.29 -3.36
C PHE A 57 10.62 -0.03 -3.61
N CYS A 58 10.29 1.23 -3.78
CA CYS A 58 8.92 1.65 -4.10
C CYS A 58 8.98 2.75 -5.15
N ILE A 59 8.09 2.65 -6.13
CA ILE A 59 7.97 3.64 -7.19
C ILE A 59 6.57 4.22 -7.14
N LEU A 60 6.50 5.56 -7.13
CA LEU A 60 5.27 6.30 -7.26
C LEU A 60 4.95 6.46 -8.73
N PHE A 61 3.72 6.18 -9.13
CA PHE A 61 3.32 6.38 -10.52
C PHE A 61 1.93 7.03 -10.56
N GLY A 62 1.33 7.09 -11.74
CA GLY A 62 0.01 7.68 -11.87
C GLY A 62 0.00 9.19 -11.75
N SER A 63 -1.13 9.75 -11.33
CA SER A 63 -1.33 11.20 -11.36
C SER A 63 -0.35 11.96 -10.48
N TYR A 64 0.00 11.41 -9.33
CA TYR A 64 0.97 12.09 -8.45
C TYR A 64 2.35 12.16 -9.07
N ALA A 65 2.76 11.10 -9.77
CA ALA A 65 4.06 11.10 -10.42
C ALA A 65 4.10 12.07 -11.59
N LYS A 66 2.96 12.26 -12.24
CA LYS A 66 2.88 13.15 -13.41
C LYS A 66 2.66 14.62 -13.07
N GLY A 67 2.49 14.90 -11.79
CA GLY A 67 2.18 16.27 -11.37
C GLY A 67 0.78 16.70 -11.73
N LYS A 68 -0.14 15.76 -11.89
CA LYS A 68 -1.52 16.02 -12.28
C LYS A 68 -2.52 15.59 -11.23
N ALA A 69 -2.08 15.37 -10.00
CA ALA A 69 -2.97 14.91 -8.94
C ALA A 69 -3.99 15.96 -8.58
N LYS A 70 -5.17 15.51 -8.20
CA LYS A 70 -6.26 16.33 -7.71
C LYS A 70 -6.55 15.92 -6.27
N PRO A 71 -7.34 16.69 -5.53
CA PRO A 71 -7.61 16.34 -4.13
C PRO A 71 -8.19 14.94 -3.94
N ASN A 72 -8.92 14.42 -4.94
CA ASN A 72 -9.50 13.09 -4.84
C ASN A 72 -8.69 12.02 -5.56
N SER A 73 -7.47 12.33 -5.97
CA SER A 73 -6.62 11.34 -6.65
C SER A 73 -6.10 10.33 -5.66
N ASP A 74 -6.03 9.07 -6.11
CA ASP A 74 -5.39 8.01 -5.33
C ASP A 74 -3.88 8.12 -5.46
N VAL A 75 -3.17 7.56 -4.49
CA VAL A 75 -1.72 7.45 -4.54
C VAL A 75 -1.39 6.06 -5.08
N ASP A 76 -0.73 6.02 -6.23
CA ASP A 76 -0.42 4.77 -6.91
C ASP A 76 1.04 4.40 -6.67
N LEU A 77 1.25 3.23 -6.08
CA LEU A 77 2.59 2.78 -5.69
C LEU A 77 2.83 1.35 -6.18
N ILE A 78 4.09 1.08 -6.53
CA ILE A 78 4.54 -0.26 -6.86
C ILE A 78 5.72 -0.58 -5.98
N ILE A 79 5.68 -1.73 -5.32
CA ILE A 79 6.79 -2.17 -4.47
C ILE A 79 7.41 -3.45 -4.99
N SER A 80 8.68 -3.60 -4.67
CA SER A 80 9.38 -4.87 -4.80
C SER A 80 9.90 -5.23 -3.42
N GLY A 81 9.69 -6.46 -2.99
CA GLY A 81 10.15 -6.89 -1.69
C GLY A 81 9.47 -8.19 -1.29
N ASP A 82 9.78 -8.63 -0.09
CA ASP A 82 9.22 -9.87 0.42
C ASP A 82 8.08 -9.53 1.38
N VAL A 83 6.97 -9.03 0.81
CA VAL A 83 5.79 -8.66 1.57
C VAL A 83 4.59 -9.30 0.91
N HIS A 84 4.03 -10.32 1.55
CA HIS A 84 2.97 -11.11 0.97
C HIS A 84 1.85 -11.36 1.95
N GLY A 85 0.69 -11.73 1.41
CA GLY A 85 -0.45 -12.11 2.20
C GLY A 85 -0.93 -11.01 3.12
N LEU A 86 -1.16 -11.34 4.37
CA LEU A 86 -1.70 -10.38 5.32
C LEU A 86 -0.74 -9.23 5.61
N LYS A 87 0.57 -9.46 5.48
CA LYS A 87 1.53 -8.37 5.65
C LYS A 87 1.37 -7.32 4.56
N PHE A 88 1.04 -7.76 3.36
CA PHE A 88 0.81 -6.83 2.26
C PHE A 88 -0.38 -5.93 2.56
N TYR A 89 -1.47 -6.52 3.04
CA TYR A 89 -2.65 -5.71 3.40
C TYR A 89 -2.36 -4.78 4.57
N ALA A 90 -1.58 -5.24 5.54
CA ALA A 90 -1.19 -4.40 6.66
C ALA A 90 -0.36 -3.21 6.16
N LEU A 91 0.54 -3.46 5.23
CA LEU A 91 1.36 -2.38 4.65
C LEU A 91 0.50 -1.34 3.97
N VAL A 92 -0.47 -1.79 3.17
CA VAL A 92 -1.38 -0.87 2.48
C VAL A 92 -2.09 0.03 3.50
N GLU A 93 -2.60 -0.56 4.58
CA GLU A 93 -3.35 0.19 5.57
C GLU A 93 -2.47 1.17 6.34
N GLU A 94 -1.22 0.81 6.59
CA GLU A 94 -0.31 1.73 7.26
C GLU A 94 0.02 2.93 6.38
N ILE A 95 0.24 2.68 5.09
CA ILE A 95 0.52 3.77 4.16
C ILE A 95 -0.71 4.67 4.05
N ARG A 96 -1.87 4.07 3.92
CA ARG A 96 -3.11 4.79 3.80
C ARG A 96 -3.34 5.69 5.01
N THR A 97 -3.11 5.15 6.19
CA THR A 97 -3.26 5.91 7.43
C THR A 97 -2.24 7.04 7.50
N ALA A 98 -1.01 6.77 7.09
CA ALA A 98 0.05 7.77 7.14
C ALA A 98 -0.24 8.93 6.19
N LEU A 99 -0.77 8.64 5.01
CA LEU A 99 -0.99 9.65 3.98
C LEU A 99 -2.38 10.27 4.03
N HIS A 100 -3.32 9.64 4.71
CA HIS A 100 -4.74 10.04 4.71
C HIS A 100 -5.27 10.12 3.29
N LYS A 101 -4.91 9.13 2.48
CA LYS A 101 -5.33 9.05 1.09
C LYS A 101 -5.60 7.61 0.74
N ARG A 102 -6.44 7.41 -0.26
CA ARG A 102 -6.61 6.09 -0.83
C ARG A 102 -5.32 5.72 -1.54
N VAL A 103 -4.87 4.49 -1.32
CA VAL A 103 -3.60 4.02 -1.85
C VAL A 103 -3.84 2.77 -2.66
N ASP A 104 -3.31 2.76 -3.88
CA ASP A 104 -3.34 1.60 -4.75
C ASP A 104 -1.92 1.04 -4.79
N LEU A 105 -1.70 -0.05 -4.06
CA LEU A 105 -0.37 -0.64 -3.93
C LEU A 105 -0.30 -1.93 -4.71
N LEU A 106 0.66 -2.00 -5.63
CA LEU A 106 0.90 -3.20 -6.42
C LEU A 106 2.28 -3.77 -6.12
N ASP A 107 2.39 -5.10 -6.19
CA ASP A 107 3.68 -5.74 -6.18
C ASP A 107 4.18 -5.81 -7.61
N VAL A 108 5.50 -5.72 -7.79
CA VAL A 108 6.11 -5.76 -9.12
C VAL A 108 5.64 -6.96 -9.93
N SER A 109 5.42 -8.10 -9.28
CA SER A 109 4.97 -9.30 -9.97
C SER A 109 3.61 -9.15 -10.62
N GLN A 110 2.81 -8.20 -10.17
CA GLN A 110 1.48 -7.97 -10.74
C GLN A 110 1.52 -7.21 -12.05
N LEU A 111 2.69 -6.78 -12.49
CA LEU A 111 2.85 -6.07 -13.75
C LEU A 111 3.13 -6.98 -14.92
N ASN A 112 3.30 -8.29 -14.70
CA ASN A 112 3.86 -9.20 -15.69
C ASN A 112 3.26 -9.08 -17.09
N ASP A 113 1.97 -8.93 -17.21
CA ASP A 113 1.32 -8.91 -18.51
C ASP A 113 0.73 -7.56 -18.86
N ASN A 114 1.04 -6.53 -18.07
CA ASN A 114 0.47 -5.21 -18.33
C ASN A 114 1.52 -4.27 -18.90
N MET A 115 1.73 -4.38 -20.20
CA MET A 115 2.75 -3.58 -20.88
C MET A 115 2.47 -2.09 -20.82
N GLU A 116 1.18 -1.71 -20.83
CA GLU A 116 0.83 -0.30 -20.76
C GLU A 116 1.28 0.32 -19.45
N MET A 117 1.01 -0.39 -18.36
CA MET A 117 1.40 0.10 -17.05
C MET A 117 2.91 0.11 -16.89
N ILE A 118 3.60 -0.92 -17.39
CA ILE A 118 5.06 -0.96 -17.35
C ILE A 118 5.65 0.25 -18.07
N LYS A 119 5.12 0.59 -19.23
CA LYS A 119 5.59 1.74 -19.98
C LYS A 119 5.34 3.03 -19.21
N GLU A 120 4.19 3.15 -18.59
CA GLU A 120 3.87 4.34 -17.81
C GLU A 120 4.83 4.49 -16.63
N VAL A 121 5.09 3.39 -15.92
CA VAL A 121 5.99 3.41 -14.77
C VAL A 121 7.40 3.78 -15.20
N LEU A 122 7.88 3.23 -16.33
CA LEU A 122 9.22 3.53 -16.80
C LEU A 122 9.35 4.96 -17.28
N ARG A 123 8.29 5.52 -17.83
CA ARG A 123 8.32 6.89 -18.35
C ARG A 123 8.18 7.92 -17.25
N ASP A 124 7.21 7.72 -16.36
CA ASP A 124 6.82 8.75 -15.40
C ASP A 124 7.09 8.40 -13.94
N GLY A 125 7.45 7.17 -13.65
CA GLY A 125 7.60 6.72 -12.26
C GLY A 125 8.70 7.44 -11.51
N ILE A 126 8.46 7.64 -10.22
CA ILE A 126 9.42 8.29 -9.33
C ILE A 126 9.75 7.34 -8.21
N ARG A 127 11.03 7.01 -8.06
CA ARG A 127 11.45 6.13 -6.99
C ARG A 127 11.44 6.90 -5.68
N ILE A 128 10.60 6.47 -4.75
CA ILE A 128 10.46 7.17 -3.46
C ILE A 128 11.11 6.41 -2.31
N TYR A 129 11.57 5.19 -2.53
CA TYR A 129 12.21 4.38 -1.48
C TYR A 129 13.13 3.37 -2.12
N GLY A 130 14.28 3.12 -1.47
CA GLY A 130 15.22 2.10 -1.93
C GLY A 130 16.31 2.56 -2.85
#